data_758fede82347275cc40e70a4519113b0
#
_entry.id   758fede82347275cc40e70a4519113b0
#
_cell.length_a   1.000
_cell.length_b   1.000
_cell.length_c   1.000
_cell.angle_alpha   90.00
_cell.angle_beta   90.00
_cell.angle_gamma   90.00
#
_symmetry.space_group_name_H-M   'P 1'
#
loop_
_entity.id
_entity.type
_entity.pdbx_description
1 polymer ?
#
loop_
_entity_poly.entity_id
_entity_poly.type
_entity_poly.pdbx_seq_one_letter_code
_entity_poly.pdbx_strand_id
1 'polypeptide(L)'
;MKRIFKYLMMTVIAAGTMFYSCETMELEDLTDPNALSPDLADADLLLNTIQVNYLGAMQDMQYNGAALGRISHMGGRVYYENFGGGTVSGAWGALYSGILPDIDAIELQNGEENLLAFHLGISKAMAAHIMMGLVDSVGDIPFEQANNPTEYPNPATSDDEVVYAGALALLDEASSYLSAAVAVTDDLYYGGDTGNWMKFVNTLKMRAMLTTGDYAGALAMTGVIDTADADMQFSYGTQELQPDTRHPWYASDYTTSGAN
;
A
#
# COMPACT_ATOMS: atom_id res chain seq x y z
N MET A 1 43.48 55.80 31.59
CA MET A 1 42.54 54.80 32.16
C MET A 1 41.10 55.02 31.72
N LYS A 2 40.49 56.20 31.82
CA LYS A 2 39.06 56.43 31.49
C LYS A 2 38.69 56.15 30.00
N ARG A 3 39.59 56.32 29.05
CA ARG A 3 39.34 56.07 27.61
C ARG A 3 39.37 54.57 27.31
N ILE A 4 40.30 53.82 27.88
CA ILE A 4 40.40 52.36 27.70
C ILE A 4 39.18 51.65 28.27
N PHE A 5 38.66 52.10 29.43
CA PHE A 5 37.46 51.52 29.99
C PHE A 5 36.20 51.74 29.13
N LYS A 6 36.10 52.93 28.46
CA LYS A 6 34.99 53.18 27.53
C LYS A 6 35.02 52.27 26.32
N TYR A 7 36.20 51.99 25.75
CA TYR A 7 36.32 51.09 24.62
C TYR A 7 36.08 49.64 25.00
N LEU A 8 36.53 49.22 26.18
CA LEU A 8 36.26 47.88 26.70
C LEU A 8 34.74 47.68 26.95
N MET A 9 34.07 48.67 27.50
CA MET A 9 32.63 48.61 27.74
C MET A 9 31.83 48.60 26.43
N MET A 10 32.26 49.34 25.38
CA MET A 10 31.66 49.30 24.05
C MET A 10 31.85 47.96 23.38
N THR A 11 33.01 47.31 23.53
CA THR A 11 33.27 45.98 22.94
C THR A 11 32.44 44.90 23.63
N VAL A 12 32.23 44.97 24.92
CA VAL A 12 31.38 44.01 25.67
C VAL A 12 29.91 44.16 25.30
N ILE A 13 29.43 45.42 25.11
CA ILE A 13 28.05 45.65 24.67
C ILE A 13 27.84 45.16 23.24
N ALA A 14 28.78 45.40 22.32
CA ALA A 14 28.74 44.94 20.93
C ALA A 14 28.83 43.41 20.85
N ALA A 15 29.63 42.75 21.68
CA ALA A 15 29.67 41.28 21.78
C ALA A 15 28.36 40.69 22.34
N GLY A 16 27.75 41.36 23.35
CA GLY A 16 26.49 40.94 23.93
C GLY A 16 25.33 40.95 22.95
N THR A 17 25.31 41.90 21.99
CA THR A 17 24.24 41.96 20.96
C THR A 17 24.36 40.91 19.88
N MET A 18 25.55 40.31 19.68
CA MET A 18 25.74 39.22 18.71
C MET A 18 25.19 37.87 19.20
N PHE A 19 24.97 37.71 20.51
CA PHE A 19 24.40 36.45 21.05
C PHE A 19 22.87 36.46 21.14
N TYR A 20 22.20 37.57 20.83
CA TYR A 20 20.75 37.65 20.79
C TYR A 20 20.13 37.40 19.41
N SER A 21 20.93 37.06 18.41
CA SER A 21 20.48 36.88 17.02
C SER A 21 20.24 35.42 16.61
N CYS A 22 20.04 34.53 17.55
CA CYS A 22 19.51 33.20 17.27
C CYS A 22 18.23 32.99 18.09
N GLU A 23 17.20 33.79 17.88
CA GLU A 23 15.87 33.23 17.95
C GLU A 23 15.77 32.30 16.72
N THR A 24 15.80 31.01 16.97
CA THR A 24 15.19 30.04 16.07
C THR A 24 13.74 30.51 15.92
N MET A 25 13.43 31.16 14.81
CA MET A 25 12.06 31.19 14.37
C MET A 25 11.70 29.70 14.18
N GLU A 26 11.00 29.12 15.15
CA GLU A 26 10.17 27.99 14.87
C GLU A 26 9.24 28.51 13.76
N LEU A 27 9.54 28.13 12.52
CA LEU A 27 8.55 28.20 11.47
C LEU A 27 7.44 27.29 12.02
N GLU A 28 6.38 27.92 12.56
CA GLU A 28 5.12 27.20 12.71
C GLU A 28 4.90 26.52 11.36
N ASP A 29 4.77 25.21 11.40
CA ASP A 29 4.50 24.42 10.23
C ASP A 29 3.24 25.02 9.59
N LEU A 30 3.44 25.90 8.62
CA LEU A 30 2.34 26.52 7.90
C LEU A 30 1.66 25.37 7.21
N THR A 31 0.57 24.91 7.80
CA THR A 31 -0.30 23.92 7.17
C THR A 31 -0.55 24.42 5.76
N ASP A 32 -0.06 23.68 4.78
CA ASP A 32 -0.28 24.05 3.37
C ASP A 32 -1.79 24.15 3.18
N PRO A 33 -2.35 25.34 2.87
CA PRO A 33 -3.80 25.47 2.70
C PRO A 33 -4.33 24.65 1.51
N ASN A 34 -3.43 24.10 0.68
CA ASN A 34 -3.77 23.20 -0.41
C ASN A 34 -3.47 21.72 -0.07
N ALA A 35 -2.89 21.42 1.11
CA ALA A 35 -2.80 20.04 1.56
C ALA A 35 -4.21 19.56 1.93
N LEU A 36 -4.73 18.61 1.18
CA LEU A 36 -5.95 17.91 1.58
C LEU A 36 -5.65 17.19 2.90
N SER A 37 -6.38 17.56 3.95
CA SER A 37 -6.32 16.76 5.17
C SER A 37 -7.01 15.41 4.94
N PRO A 38 -6.54 14.30 5.54
CA PRO A 38 -7.08 12.96 5.29
C PRO A 38 -8.60 12.84 5.51
N ASP A 39 -9.15 13.64 6.42
CA ASP A 39 -10.59 13.70 6.72
C ASP A 39 -11.44 14.42 5.64
N LEU A 40 -10.81 15.10 4.69
CA LEU A 40 -11.46 15.80 3.58
C LEU A 40 -11.20 15.13 2.23
N ALA A 41 -10.39 14.06 2.19
CA ALA A 41 -10.17 13.31 0.97
C ALA A 41 -11.46 12.59 0.55
N ASP A 42 -11.73 12.53 -0.75
CA ASP A 42 -12.85 11.77 -1.29
C ASP A 42 -12.57 10.27 -1.15
N ALA A 43 -13.42 9.54 -0.41
CA ALA A 43 -13.24 8.13 -0.13
C ALA A 43 -13.27 7.25 -1.39
N ASP A 44 -14.06 7.61 -2.41
CA ASP A 44 -14.12 6.91 -3.69
C ASP A 44 -12.80 7.10 -4.46
N LEU A 45 -12.18 8.28 -4.39
CA LEU A 45 -10.86 8.51 -5.00
C LEU A 45 -9.75 7.76 -4.25
N LEU A 46 -9.80 7.69 -2.91
CA LEU A 46 -8.88 6.87 -2.12
C LEU A 46 -9.02 5.40 -2.50
N LEU A 47 -10.26 4.89 -2.59
CA LEU A 47 -10.52 3.53 -3.03
C LEU A 47 -9.95 3.25 -4.42
N ASN A 48 -10.17 4.14 -5.38
CA ASN A 48 -9.60 4.02 -6.73
C ASN A 48 -8.07 3.97 -6.70
N THR A 49 -7.43 4.80 -5.86
CA THR A 49 -5.98 4.81 -5.69
C THR A 49 -5.48 3.48 -5.11
N ILE A 50 -6.15 2.95 -4.10
CA ILE A 50 -5.85 1.64 -3.50
C ILE A 50 -5.95 0.52 -4.53
N GLN A 51 -7.01 0.49 -5.34
CA GLN A 51 -7.23 -0.52 -6.36
C GLN A 51 -6.15 -0.50 -7.46
N VAL A 52 -5.74 0.69 -7.90
CA VAL A 52 -4.68 0.84 -8.90
C VAL A 52 -3.30 0.49 -8.33
N ASN A 53 -3.00 0.89 -7.08
CA ASN A 53 -1.78 0.51 -6.39
C ASN A 53 -1.70 -1.02 -6.19
N TYR A 54 -2.81 -1.65 -5.83
CA TYR A 54 -2.91 -3.10 -5.72
C TYR A 54 -2.62 -3.79 -7.06
N LEU A 55 -3.18 -3.29 -8.17
CA LEU A 55 -2.88 -3.81 -9.50
C LEU A 55 -1.38 -3.76 -9.81
N GLY A 56 -0.74 -2.62 -9.54
CA GLY A 56 0.70 -2.44 -9.74
C GLY A 56 1.52 -3.41 -8.90
N ALA A 57 1.18 -3.59 -7.63
CA ALA A 57 1.83 -4.53 -6.72
C ALA A 57 1.70 -5.98 -7.21
N MET A 58 0.50 -6.39 -7.64
CA MET A 58 0.27 -7.73 -8.19
C MET A 58 1.05 -7.97 -9.48
N GLN A 59 1.12 -6.98 -10.38
CA GLN A 59 1.92 -7.09 -11.61
C GLN A 59 3.40 -7.27 -11.32
N ASP A 60 3.95 -6.50 -10.35
CA ASP A 60 5.36 -6.60 -9.94
C ASP A 60 5.68 -7.99 -9.39
N MET A 61 4.88 -8.49 -8.46
CA MET A 61 5.07 -9.82 -7.87
C MET A 61 4.86 -10.95 -8.89
N GLN A 62 3.85 -10.86 -9.75
CA GLN A 62 3.56 -11.86 -10.77
C GLN A 62 4.64 -11.95 -11.83
N TYR A 63 5.19 -10.81 -12.28
CA TYR A 63 6.28 -10.80 -13.23
C TYR A 63 7.49 -11.57 -12.69
N ASN A 64 7.88 -11.26 -11.47
CA ASN A 64 9.00 -11.91 -10.80
C ASN A 64 8.74 -13.40 -10.58
N GLY A 65 7.54 -13.76 -10.08
CA GLY A 65 7.13 -15.14 -9.88
C GLY A 65 7.09 -15.95 -11.17
N ALA A 66 6.55 -15.38 -12.24
CA ALA A 66 6.49 -16.05 -13.55
C ALA A 66 7.88 -16.28 -14.15
N ALA A 67 8.80 -15.32 -14.00
CA ALA A 67 10.17 -15.45 -14.46
C ALA A 67 10.95 -16.50 -13.63
N LEU A 68 10.81 -16.50 -12.29
CA LEU A 68 11.43 -17.50 -11.40
C LEU A 68 10.87 -18.90 -11.65
N GLY A 69 9.56 -19.01 -11.82
CA GLY A 69 8.87 -20.26 -12.14
C GLY A 69 9.07 -20.73 -13.58
N ARG A 70 9.78 -19.96 -14.41
CA ARG A 70 9.99 -20.22 -15.86
C ARG A 70 8.69 -20.36 -16.66
N ILE A 71 7.63 -19.71 -16.19
CA ILE A 71 6.36 -19.60 -16.91
C ILE A 71 6.51 -18.59 -18.04
N SER A 72 7.27 -17.50 -17.80
CA SER A 72 7.67 -16.52 -18.80
C SER A 72 9.17 -16.51 -19.03
N HIS A 73 9.60 -16.00 -20.20
CA HIS A 73 11.02 -15.79 -20.47
C HIS A 73 11.57 -14.65 -19.62
N MET A 74 12.68 -14.86 -18.95
CA MET A 74 13.42 -13.84 -18.26
C MET A 74 14.32 -13.09 -19.25
N GLY A 75 14.17 -11.76 -19.33
CA GLY A 75 14.95 -10.93 -20.26
C GLY A 75 16.45 -10.91 -19.99
N GLY A 76 16.89 -11.19 -18.74
CA GLY A 76 18.29 -11.33 -18.35
C GLY A 76 18.76 -12.79 -18.45
N ARG A 77 20.06 -12.96 -18.73
CA ARG A 77 20.66 -14.30 -18.88
C ARG A 77 21.10 -14.95 -17.60
N VAL A 78 21.16 -14.17 -16.51
CA VAL A 78 21.76 -14.59 -15.24
C VAL A 78 20.74 -14.39 -14.12
N TYR A 79 20.13 -15.47 -13.68
CA TYR A 79 19.02 -15.45 -12.72
C TYR A 79 19.41 -14.79 -11.38
N TYR A 80 20.59 -15.07 -10.85
CA TYR A 80 21.01 -14.51 -9.57
C TYR A 80 21.31 -13.00 -9.61
N GLU A 81 21.48 -12.40 -10.78
CA GLU A 81 21.69 -10.96 -10.94
C GLU A 81 20.38 -10.20 -11.15
N ASN A 82 19.30 -10.89 -11.53
CA ASN A 82 18.03 -10.25 -11.85
C ASN A 82 17.10 -10.07 -10.63
N PHE A 83 17.38 -10.75 -9.53
CA PHE A 83 16.56 -10.74 -8.33
C PHE A 83 17.36 -10.17 -7.15
N GLY A 84 17.58 -8.85 -7.18
CA GLY A 84 18.21 -8.10 -6.10
C GLY A 84 17.20 -7.56 -5.09
N GLY A 85 17.69 -6.84 -4.08
CA GLY A 85 16.84 -6.26 -3.02
C GLY A 85 15.75 -5.29 -3.50
N GLY A 86 15.79 -4.83 -4.75
CA GLY A 86 14.76 -3.98 -5.34
C GLY A 86 13.63 -4.72 -6.08
N THR A 87 13.67 -6.05 -6.11
CA THR A 87 12.75 -6.88 -6.91
C THR A 87 11.29 -6.71 -6.55
N VAL A 88 10.96 -6.41 -5.29
CA VAL A 88 9.59 -6.18 -4.80
C VAL A 88 9.34 -4.72 -4.40
N SER A 89 10.19 -3.79 -4.85
CA SER A 89 10.09 -2.37 -4.46
C SER A 89 8.77 -1.72 -4.91
N GLY A 90 8.21 -2.13 -6.04
CA GLY A 90 6.90 -1.68 -6.51
C GLY A 90 5.77 -2.10 -5.56
N ALA A 91 5.71 -3.37 -5.19
CA ALA A 91 4.74 -3.89 -4.23
C ALA A 91 4.94 -3.29 -2.82
N TRP A 92 6.20 -3.11 -2.39
CA TRP A 92 6.55 -2.44 -1.14
C TRP A 92 6.04 -1.00 -1.09
N GLY A 93 6.34 -0.20 -2.10
CA GLY A 93 5.88 1.19 -2.21
C GLY A 93 4.36 1.29 -2.27
N ALA A 94 3.70 0.41 -3.03
CA ALA A 94 2.25 0.35 -3.12
C ALA A 94 1.60 0.10 -1.76
N LEU A 95 2.14 -0.83 -0.95
CA LEU A 95 1.62 -1.12 0.37
C LEU A 95 1.85 0.04 1.35
N TYR A 96 3.13 0.39 1.60
CA TYR A 96 3.50 1.27 2.72
C TYR A 96 3.32 2.75 2.44
N SER A 97 3.43 3.19 1.18
CA SER A 97 3.31 4.61 0.80
C SER A 97 1.99 4.95 0.13
N GLY A 98 1.18 3.96 -0.21
CA GLY A 98 -0.10 4.13 -0.89
C GLY A 98 -1.25 3.53 -0.09
N ILE A 99 -1.34 2.20 -0.02
CA ILE A 99 -2.55 1.52 0.46
C ILE A 99 -2.80 1.71 1.96
N LEU A 100 -1.77 1.52 2.81
CA LEU A 100 -1.97 1.63 4.27
C LEU A 100 -2.36 3.04 4.71
N PRO A 101 -1.70 4.13 4.25
CA PRO A 101 -2.12 5.49 4.59
C PRO A 101 -3.53 5.84 4.09
N ASP A 102 -3.91 5.34 2.91
CA ASP A 102 -5.25 5.56 2.35
C ASP A 102 -6.32 4.79 3.13
N ILE A 103 -6.02 3.58 3.63
CA ILE A 103 -6.91 2.84 4.55
C ILE A 103 -7.13 3.64 5.83
N ASP A 104 -6.07 4.16 6.45
CA ASP A 104 -6.19 4.99 7.67
C ASP A 104 -7.07 6.22 7.43
N ALA A 105 -6.94 6.86 6.27
CA ALA A 105 -7.76 8.00 5.90
C ALA A 105 -9.25 7.61 5.74
N ILE A 106 -9.54 6.45 5.14
CA ILE A 106 -10.91 5.93 5.02
C ILE A 106 -11.46 5.53 6.41
N GLU A 107 -10.65 4.92 7.27
CA GLU A 107 -11.05 4.57 8.64
C GLU A 107 -11.43 5.80 9.46
N LEU A 108 -10.64 6.87 9.34
CA LEU A 108 -10.90 8.15 10.02
C LEU A 108 -12.25 8.74 9.60
N GLN A 109 -12.65 8.56 8.34
CA GLN A 109 -13.90 9.08 7.78
C GLN A 109 -15.11 8.18 8.05
N ASN A 110 -14.89 6.89 8.28
CA ASN A 110 -15.98 5.89 8.35
C ASN A 110 -16.97 6.16 9.50
N GLY A 111 -16.52 6.67 10.63
CA GLY A 111 -17.37 7.02 11.79
C GLY A 111 -18.20 5.84 12.34
N GLU A 112 -19.15 6.16 13.22
CA GLU A 112 -20.00 5.16 13.86
C GLU A 112 -21.08 4.56 12.92
N GLU A 113 -21.45 5.28 11.88
CA GLU A 113 -22.49 4.85 10.92
C GLU A 113 -22.00 3.79 9.93
N ASN A 114 -20.68 3.56 9.87
CA ASN A 114 -20.03 2.56 9.03
C ASN A 114 -20.39 2.66 7.54
N LEU A 115 -20.51 3.88 7.03
CA LEU A 115 -20.94 4.12 5.64
C LEU A 115 -19.88 3.71 4.61
N LEU A 116 -18.62 3.64 5.00
CA LEU A 116 -17.50 3.24 4.16
C LEU A 116 -17.09 1.77 4.33
N ALA A 117 -18.02 0.93 4.81
CA ALA A 117 -17.77 -0.50 5.05
C ALA A 117 -17.29 -1.22 3.78
N PHE A 118 -17.83 -0.90 2.60
CA PHE A 118 -17.39 -1.48 1.35
C PHE A 118 -15.93 -1.11 1.05
N HIS A 119 -15.58 0.16 1.16
CA HIS A 119 -14.23 0.67 0.94
C HIS A 119 -13.22 -0.03 1.84
N LEU A 120 -13.51 -0.10 3.14
CA LEU A 120 -12.63 -0.75 4.12
C LEU A 120 -12.51 -2.25 3.88
N GLY A 121 -13.61 -2.91 3.55
CA GLY A 121 -13.62 -4.35 3.31
C GLY A 121 -12.70 -4.76 2.18
N ILE A 122 -12.80 -4.12 1.02
CA ILE A 122 -11.96 -4.47 -0.12
C ILE A 122 -10.52 -3.98 0.05
N SER A 123 -10.31 -2.81 0.62
CA SER A 123 -8.97 -2.25 0.84
C SER A 123 -8.13 -3.11 1.80
N LYS A 124 -8.73 -3.55 2.92
CA LYS A 124 -8.07 -4.46 3.87
C LYS A 124 -7.77 -5.83 3.25
N ALA A 125 -8.66 -6.36 2.42
CA ALA A 125 -8.41 -7.60 1.69
C ALA A 125 -7.23 -7.47 0.72
N MET A 126 -7.14 -6.36 0.00
CA MET A 126 -6.02 -6.06 -0.91
C MET A 126 -4.71 -5.89 -0.14
N ALA A 127 -4.70 -5.14 0.97
CA ALA A 127 -3.51 -4.97 1.82
C ALA A 127 -3.01 -6.32 2.35
N ALA A 128 -3.91 -7.16 2.89
CA ALA A 128 -3.56 -8.48 3.40
C ALA A 128 -2.93 -9.36 2.30
N HIS A 129 -3.46 -9.33 1.07
CA HIS A 129 -2.91 -10.10 -0.04
C HIS A 129 -1.48 -9.67 -0.40
N ILE A 130 -1.23 -8.35 -0.46
CA ILE A 130 0.12 -7.84 -0.72
C ILE A 130 1.06 -8.21 0.43
N MET A 131 0.64 -8.07 1.70
CA MET A 131 1.45 -8.45 2.86
C MET A 131 1.91 -9.92 2.78
N MET A 132 0.98 -10.84 2.53
CA MET A 132 1.33 -12.26 2.35
C MET A 132 2.30 -12.46 1.18
N GLY A 133 2.09 -11.79 0.05
CA GLY A 133 2.99 -11.90 -1.11
C GLY A 133 4.39 -11.32 -0.86
N LEU A 134 4.50 -10.26 -0.06
CA LEU A 134 5.80 -9.70 0.34
C LEU A 134 6.53 -10.65 1.28
N VAL A 135 5.85 -11.21 2.29
CA VAL A 135 6.43 -12.23 3.19
C VAL A 135 6.92 -13.44 2.41
N ASP A 136 6.09 -13.96 1.48
CA ASP A 136 6.48 -15.07 0.60
C ASP A 136 7.73 -14.74 -0.24
N SER A 137 7.98 -13.46 -0.52
CA SER A 137 9.07 -13.03 -1.41
C SER A 137 10.35 -12.67 -0.66
N VAL A 138 10.27 -12.04 0.52
CA VAL A 138 11.42 -11.45 1.23
C VAL A 138 11.53 -11.85 2.70
N GLY A 139 10.58 -12.59 3.26
CA GLY A 139 10.53 -12.95 4.68
C GLY A 139 9.97 -11.82 5.54
N ASP A 140 10.67 -11.48 6.62
CA ASP A 140 10.24 -10.49 7.60
C ASP A 140 10.04 -9.09 6.98
N ILE A 141 8.89 -8.48 7.27
CA ILE A 141 8.54 -7.13 6.81
C ILE A 141 8.04 -6.28 7.99
N PRO A 142 8.10 -4.94 7.93
CA PRO A 142 7.49 -4.09 8.94
C PRO A 142 5.98 -4.33 9.01
N PHE A 143 5.46 -4.64 10.21
CA PHE A 143 4.02 -4.80 10.42
C PHE A 143 3.56 -4.07 11.69
N GLU A 144 4.02 -4.48 12.87
CA GLU A 144 3.55 -3.91 14.13
C GLU A 144 3.89 -2.42 14.32
N GLN A 145 4.99 -1.97 13.72
CA GLN A 145 5.45 -0.58 13.75
C GLN A 145 5.21 0.16 12.44
N ALA A 146 4.61 -0.51 11.46
CA ALA A 146 4.33 0.09 10.18
C ALA A 146 3.27 1.20 10.29
N ASN A 147 3.32 2.13 9.31
CA ASN A 147 2.32 3.20 9.14
C ASN A 147 2.16 4.15 10.36
N ASN A 148 3.13 4.18 11.27
CA ASN A 148 3.19 5.13 12.37
C ASN A 148 4.55 5.87 12.41
N PRO A 149 4.83 6.75 11.44
CA PRO A 149 6.14 7.39 11.31
C PRO A 149 6.46 8.36 12.45
N THR A 150 5.45 8.82 13.19
CA THR A 150 5.64 9.71 14.34
C THR A 150 6.26 8.97 15.51
N GLU A 151 5.82 7.76 15.79
CA GLU A 151 6.32 6.94 16.88
C GLU A 151 7.50 6.08 16.44
N TYR A 152 7.42 5.52 15.20
CA TYR A 152 8.41 4.63 14.62
C TYR A 152 8.94 5.18 13.29
N PRO A 153 9.82 6.20 13.30
CA PRO A 153 10.38 6.75 12.05
C PRO A 153 11.28 5.76 11.29
N ASN A 154 11.73 4.71 11.96
CA ASN A 154 12.47 3.58 11.38
C ASN A 154 11.86 2.30 11.94
N PRO A 155 10.74 1.81 11.36
CA PRO A 155 10.03 0.66 11.89
C PRO A 155 10.91 -0.59 11.79
N ALA A 156 10.87 -1.43 12.84
CA ALA A 156 11.47 -2.75 12.81
C ALA A 156 10.62 -3.71 11.96
N THR A 157 11.26 -4.74 11.41
CA THR A 157 10.53 -5.86 10.81
C THR A 157 9.87 -6.70 11.90
N SER A 158 8.72 -7.28 11.58
CA SER A 158 8.05 -8.32 12.36
C SER A 158 8.33 -9.67 11.71
N ASP A 159 8.36 -10.72 12.51
CA ASP A 159 8.54 -12.09 12.03
C ASP A 159 7.41 -12.47 11.06
N ASP A 160 7.70 -13.30 10.08
CA ASP A 160 6.76 -13.73 9.03
C ASP A 160 5.46 -14.34 9.59
N GLU A 161 5.53 -15.13 10.67
CA GLU A 161 4.37 -15.68 11.36
C GLU A 161 3.46 -14.58 11.95
N VAL A 162 4.04 -13.51 12.48
CA VAL A 162 3.31 -12.34 13.02
C VAL A 162 2.58 -11.60 11.89
N VAL A 163 3.26 -11.42 10.77
CA VAL A 163 2.67 -10.76 9.59
C VAL A 163 1.53 -11.59 9.01
N TYR A 164 1.68 -12.91 8.89
CA TYR A 164 0.61 -13.78 8.43
C TYR A 164 -0.60 -13.77 9.36
N ALA A 165 -0.38 -13.78 10.68
CA ALA A 165 -1.46 -13.64 11.65
C ALA A 165 -2.18 -12.28 11.52
N GLY A 166 -1.42 -11.20 11.31
CA GLY A 166 -1.97 -9.87 11.02
C GLY A 166 -2.75 -9.81 9.72
N ALA A 167 -2.26 -10.41 8.66
CA ALA A 167 -2.97 -10.49 7.38
C ALA A 167 -4.28 -11.28 7.52
N LEU A 168 -4.31 -12.38 8.28
CA LEU A 168 -5.55 -13.10 8.59
C LEU A 168 -6.53 -12.25 9.39
N ALA A 169 -6.05 -11.46 10.36
CA ALA A 169 -6.90 -10.53 11.11
C ALA A 169 -7.52 -9.46 10.19
N LEU A 170 -6.73 -8.87 9.27
CA LEU A 170 -7.24 -7.95 8.26
C LEU A 170 -8.31 -8.59 7.36
N LEU A 171 -8.15 -9.87 7.00
CA LEU A 171 -9.15 -10.60 6.22
C LEU A 171 -10.42 -10.88 7.03
N ASP A 172 -10.32 -11.05 8.36
CA ASP A 172 -11.49 -11.17 9.23
C ASP A 172 -12.24 -9.85 9.35
N GLU A 173 -11.53 -8.74 9.49
CA GLU A 173 -12.12 -7.40 9.44
C GLU A 173 -12.77 -7.14 8.08
N ALA A 174 -12.08 -7.45 6.97
CA ALA A 174 -12.64 -7.36 5.62
C ALA A 174 -13.95 -8.11 5.47
N SER A 175 -14.01 -9.35 5.99
CA SER A 175 -15.26 -10.15 5.99
C SER A 175 -16.37 -9.47 6.78
N SER A 176 -16.05 -8.89 7.93
CA SER A 176 -17.01 -8.17 8.78
C SER A 176 -17.57 -6.95 8.05
N TYR A 177 -16.71 -6.13 7.47
CA TYR A 177 -17.10 -4.95 6.71
C TYR A 177 -17.95 -5.32 5.49
N LEU A 178 -17.54 -6.29 4.68
CA LEU A 178 -18.26 -6.72 3.48
C LEU A 178 -19.65 -7.31 3.80
N SER A 179 -19.81 -7.93 4.96
CA SER A 179 -21.10 -8.47 5.41
C SER A 179 -22.14 -7.37 5.71
N ALA A 180 -21.69 -6.18 6.09
CA ALA A 180 -22.53 -5.03 6.40
C ALA A 180 -22.57 -3.99 5.25
N ALA A 181 -21.77 -4.19 4.21
CA ALA A 181 -21.54 -3.19 3.18
C ALA A 181 -22.73 -3.00 2.23
N VAL A 182 -22.89 -1.74 1.82
CA VAL A 182 -23.67 -1.39 0.63
C VAL A 182 -22.70 -1.26 -0.54
N ALA A 183 -23.03 -1.90 -1.65
CA ALA A 183 -22.19 -1.88 -2.86
C ALA A 183 -21.99 -0.45 -3.39
N VAL A 184 -20.80 -0.16 -3.86
CA VAL A 184 -20.46 1.10 -4.55
C VAL A 184 -20.13 0.84 -6.02
N THR A 185 -20.22 1.88 -6.84
CA THR A 185 -20.00 1.76 -8.30
C THR A 185 -18.55 1.82 -8.72
N ASP A 186 -17.66 2.29 -7.85
CA ASP A 186 -16.25 2.56 -8.15
C ASP A 186 -15.32 1.35 -7.89
N ASP A 187 -15.90 0.15 -7.82
CA ASP A 187 -15.14 -1.09 -7.76
C ASP A 187 -14.69 -1.54 -9.15
N LEU A 188 -13.37 -1.54 -9.35
CA LEU A 188 -12.71 -1.83 -10.62
C LEU A 188 -12.59 -3.33 -10.93
N TYR A 189 -12.94 -4.21 -9.98
CA TYR A 189 -12.75 -5.66 -10.10
C TYR A 189 -14.04 -6.43 -10.23
N TYR A 190 -14.98 -6.23 -9.31
CA TYR A 190 -16.25 -6.97 -9.27
C TYR A 190 -17.48 -6.07 -9.44
N GLY A 191 -17.27 -4.76 -9.69
CA GLY A 191 -18.38 -3.82 -9.93
C GLY A 191 -19.35 -3.70 -8.75
N GLY A 192 -18.85 -3.83 -7.53
CA GLY A 192 -19.64 -3.73 -6.30
C GLY A 192 -20.23 -5.04 -5.80
N ASP A 193 -19.89 -6.19 -6.39
CA ASP A 193 -20.39 -7.50 -5.93
C ASP A 193 -19.67 -7.94 -4.64
N THR A 194 -20.32 -7.68 -3.50
CA THR A 194 -19.84 -8.08 -2.17
C THR A 194 -19.72 -9.61 -2.03
N GLY A 195 -20.54 -10.38 -2.74
CA GLY A 195 -20.49 -11.84 -2.71
C GLY A 195 -19.19 -12.37 -3.33
N ASN A 196 -18.77 -11.84 -4.47
CA ASN A 196 -17.52 -12.21 -5.10
C ASN A 196 -16.32 -11.69 -4.29
N TRP A 197 -16.39 -10.50 -3.71
CA TRP A 197 -15.37 -10.03 -2.75
C TRP A 197 -15.24 -10.96 -1.54
N MET A 198 -16.35 -11.46 -1.00
CA MET A 198 -16.32 -12.42 0.10
C MET A 198 -15.65 -13.74 -0.31
N LYS A 199 -15.92 -14.24 -1.53
CA LYS A 199 -15.23 -15.41 -2.07
C LYS A 199 -13.73 -15.18 -2.22
N PHE A 200 -13.32 -13.99 -2.66
CA PHE A 200 -11.91 -13.60 -2.74
C PHE A 200 -11.25 -13.64 -1.36
N VAL A 201 -11.86 -12.98 -0.35
CA VAL A 201 -11.37 -12.98 1.03
C VAL A 201 -11.23 -14.42 1.57
N ASN A 202 -12.24 -15.26 1.38
CA ASN A 202 -12.20 -16.66 1.84
C ASN A 202 -11.10 -17.46 1.11
N THR A 203 -10.86 -17.19 -0.17
CA THR A 203 -9.78 -17.81 -0.93
C THR A 203 -8.41 -17.41 -0.38
N LEU A 204 -8.22 -16.14 -0.01
CA LEU A 204 -6.99 -15.67 0.63
C LEU A 204 -6.78 -16.31 2.01
N LYS A 205 -7.85 -16.42 2.82
CA LYS A 205 -7.78 -17.13 4.11
C LYS A 205 -7.39 -18.59 3.93
N MET A 206 -7.99 -19.28 2.99
CA MET A 206 -7.64 -20.67 2.67
C MET A 206 -6.17 -20.77 2.24
N ARG A 207 -5.68 -19.86 1.39
CA ARG A 207 -4.27 -19.81 0.99
C ARG A 207 -3.36 -19.60 2.19
N ALA A 208 -3.67 -18.66 3.08
CA ALA A 208 -2.89 -18.41 4.29
C ALA A 208 -2.83 -19.66 5.20
N MET A 209 -3.98 -20.34 5.41
CA MET A 209 -4.04 -21.58 6.19
C MET A 209 -3.16 -22.68 5.56
N LEU A 210 -3.16 -22.81 4.23
CA LEU A 210 -2.28 -23.78 3.55
C LEU A 210 -0.81 -23.45 3.75
N THR A 211 -0.43 -22.17 3.65
CA THR A 211 0.96 -21.73 3.84
C THR A 211 1.43 -21.93 5.28
N THR A 212 0.58 -21.68 6.26
CA THR A 212 0.90 -21.83 7.69
C THR A 212 0.72 -23.26 8.22
N GLY A 213 0.29 -24.21 7.38
CA GLY A 213 0.14 -25.62 7.72
C GLY A 213 -1.18 -26.00 8.41
N ASP A 214 -2.15 -25.09 8.49
CA ASP A 214 -3.50 -25.41 8.95
C ASP A 214 -4.34 -26.06 7.82
N TYR A 215 -3.98 -27.27 7.46
CA TYR A 215 -4.67 -28.02 6.41
C TYR A 215 -6.12 -28.37 6.78
N ALA A 216 -6.41 -28.54 8.06
CA ALA A 216 -7.76 -28.85 8.52
C ALA A 216 -8.68 -27.63 8.36
N GLY A 217 -8.22 -26.44 8.73
CA GLY A 217 -8.92 -25.19 8.49
C GLY A 217 -9.13 -24.93 7.01
N ALA A 218 -8.10 -25.09 6.19
CA ALA A 218 -8.19 -24.91 4.75
C ALA A 218 -9.21 -25.83 4.08
N LEU A 219 -9.27 -27.10 4.48
CA LEU A 219 -10.26 -28.08 3.99
C LEU A 219 -11.70 -27.76 4.43
N ALA A 220 -11.87 -27.07 5.56
CA ALA A 220 -13.17 -26.66 6.07
C ALA A 220 -13.69 -25.37 5.43
N MET A 221 -12.83 -24.62 4.73
CA MET A 221 -13.24 -23.37 4.09
C MET A 221 -14.28 -23.59 2.99
N THR A 222 -15.27 -22.74 2.98
CA THR A 222 -16.34 -22.72 1.99
C THR A 222 -16.53 -21.31 1.43
N GLY A 223 -17.26 -21.16 0.33
CA GLY A 223 -17.49 -19.85 -0.29
C GLY A 223 -16.20 -19.23 -0.84
N VAL A 224 -15.32 -20.06 -1.34
CA VAL A 224 -14.09 -19.65 -2.07
C VAL A 224 -14.39 -19.42 -3.55
N ILE A 225 -13.46 -18.85 -4.30
CA ILE A 225 -13.54 -18.78 -5.76
C ILE A 225 -13.47 -20.20 -6.31
N ASP A 226 -14.54 -20.64 -6.95
CA ASP A 226 -14.73 -22.00 -7.46
C ASP A 226 -15.16 -22.04 -8.93
N THR A 227 -15.39 -20.88 -9.53
CA THR A 227 -15.78 -20.72 -10.95
C THR A 227 -15.05 -19.55 -11.57
N ALA A 228 -14.84 -19.59 -12.88
CA ALA A 228 -14.18 -18.52 -13.63
C ALA A 228 -14.93 -17.17 -13.54
N ASP A 229 -16.24 -17.21 -13.37
CA ASP A 229 -17.05 -15.98 -13.23
C ASP A 229 -16.82 -15.25 -11.90
N ALA A 230 -16.25 -15.95 -10.91
CA ALA A 230 -15.87 -15.38 -9.62
C ALA A 230 -14.38 -14.98 -9.55
N ASP A 231 -13.61 -15.20 -10.62
CA ASP A 231 -12.20 -14.79 -10.67
C ASP A 231 -12.09 -13.27 -10.52
N MET A 232 -11.14 -12.85 -9.68
CA MET A 232 -10.81 -11.43 -9.53
C MET A 232 -10.02 -10.95 -10.76
N GLN A 233 -10.63 -10.10 -11.57
CA GLN A 233 -10.03 -9.62 -12.80
C GLN A 233 -10.12 -8.11 -12.92
N PHE A 234 -9.00 -7.49 -13.32
CA PHE A 234 -8.99 -6.10 -13.75
C PHE A 234 -9.08 -6.05 -15.28
N SER A 235 -10.06 -5.33 -15.79
CA SER A 235 -10.30 -5.20 -17.23
C SER A 235 -9.58 -3.98 -17.79
N TYR A 236 -8.58 -4.20 -18.63
CA TYR A 236 -7.93 -3.14 -19.38
C TYR A 236 -8.78 -2.68 -20.56
N GLY A 237 -8.64 -1.40 -20.93
CA GLY A 237 -9.25 -0.84 -22.13
C GLY A 237 -8.43 -1.12 -23.39
N THR A 238 -8.82 -0.47 -24.47
CA THR A 238 -8.17 -0.56 -25.79
C THR A 238 -7.67 0.79 -26.31
N GLN A 239 -7.81 1.84 -25.51
CA GLN A 239 -7.45 3.20 -25.95
C GLN A 239 -5.92 3.36 -25.90
N GLU A 240 -5.35 3.78 -27.04
CA GLU A 240 -3.92 3.99 -27.23
C GLU A 240 -3.47 5.43 -26.89
N LEU A 241 -4.36 6.41 -27.09
CA LEU A 241 -4.06 7.81 -26.80
C LEU A 241 -4.34 8.14 -25.32
N GLN A 242 -3.72 9.20 -24.83
CA GLN A 242 -3.83 9.61 -23.42
C GLN A 242 -5.26 9.86 -22.93
N PRO A 243 -5.70 9.25 -21.85
CA PRO A 243 -4.97 8.25 -21.07
C PRO A 243 -4.90 6.90 -21.79
N ASP A 244 -3.71 6.27 -21.82
CA ASP A 244 -3.55 4.91 -22.36
C ASP A 244 -4.17 3.92 -21.38
N THR A 245 -5.17 3.18 -21.83
CA THR A 245 -5.92 2.23 -20.99
C THR A 245 -5.57 0.77 -21.27
N ARG A 246 -4.65 0.50 -22.16
CA ARG A 246 -4.22 -0.85 -22.54
C ARG A 246 -3.37 -1.49 -21.44
N HIS A 247 -3.29 -2.81 -21.47
CA HIS A 247 -2.35 -3.51 -20.60
C HIS A 247 -0.92 -2.99 -20.82
N PRO A 248 -0.15 -2.62 -19.76
CA PRO A 248 1.15 -1.98 -19.91
C PRO A 248 2.14 -2.74 -20.76
N TRP A 249 2.21 -4.07 -20.60
CA TRP A 249 3.09 -4.89 -21.43
C TRP A 249 2.65 -4.93 -22.89
N TYR A 250 1.33 -4.97 -23.15
CA TYR A 250 0.84 -4.86 -24.51
C TYR A 250 1.19 -3.50 -25.11
N ALA A 251 1.04 -2.43 -24.35
CA ALA A 251 1.37 -1.08 -24.78
C ALA A 251 2.86 -0.89 -25.06
N SER A 252 3.75 -1.54 -24.28
CA SER A 252 5.20 -1.47 -24.48
C SER A 252 5.69 -2.36 -25.64
N ASP A 253 5.16 -3.58 -25.73
CA ASP A 253 5.73 -4.62 -26.60
C ASP A 253 5.04 -4.70 -27.98
N TYR A 254 3.80 -4.23 -28.08
CA TYR A 254 2.98 -4.28 -29.29
C TYR A 254 2.50 -2.90 -29.75
N THR A 255 3.36 -1.90 -29.68
CA THR A 255 3.06 -0.58 -30.26
C THR A 255 3.23 -0.63 -31.78
N THR A 256 2.52 0.26 -32.51
CA THR A 256 2.62 0.39 -33.97
C THR A 256 4.02 0.72 -34.47
N SER A 257 4.95 1.09 -33.58
CA SER A 257 6.33 1.44 -33.94
C SER A 257 7.37 0.39 -33.55
N GLY A 258 7.00 -0.76 -32.98
CA GLY A 258 8.00 -1.68 -32.47
C GLY A 258 7.52 -3.00 -31.96
N ALA A 259 6.62 -3.68 -32.68
CA ALA A 259 6.44 -5.11 -32.42
C ALA A 259 7.74 -5.83 -32.81
N ASN A 260 8.50 -6.29 -31.81
CA ASN A 260 9.63 -7.17 -32.01
C ASN A 260 9.20 -8.62 -31.94
#